data_7f4446e7e6b05065affd0aef54934ea7
#
_entry.id   7f4446e7e6b05065affd0aef54934ea7
#
_cell.length_a   1.000
_cell.length_b   1.000
_cell.length_c   1.000
_cell.angle_alpha   90.00
_cell.angle_beta   90.00
_cell.angle_gamma   90.00
#
_symmetry.space_group_name_H-M   'P 1'
#
loop_
_entity.id
_entity.type
_entity.pdbx_description
1 polymer ?
#
loop_
_entity_poly.entity_id
_entity_poly.type
_entity_poly.pdbx_seq_one_letter_code
_entity_poly.pdbx_strand_id
1 'polypeptide(L)'
;IGYVGVTPLIIDGTLRENLLYGNSKDNINDPFLISMLQKFKLFDDDNYDLEYIVSNRTLSSGQMQKISFIRSLIADTEILLLDESTSNLDTETRNLIFDILRERKITIINSTHNHEEFEYDEHIKIEYKNEKRVFKKVL
;
A
#
# COMPACT_ATOMS: atom_id res chain seq x y z
N ILE A 1 -2.25 -7.31 11.19
CA ILE A 1 -2.10 -5.87 10.94
C ILE A 1 -1.06 -5.70 9.84
N GLY A 2 -1.41 -4.98 8.77
CA GLY A 2 -0.50 -4.54 7.73
C GLY A 2 -0.05 -3.09 7.94
N TYR A 3 1.09 -2.73 7.36
CA TYR A 3 1.63 -1.38 7.40
C TYR A 3 2.17 -0.97 6.04
N VAL A 4 1.83 0.21 5.58
CA VAL A 4 2.39 0.85 4.38
C VAL A 4 2.81 2.27 4.73
N GLY A 5 4.10 2.51 4.73
CA GLY A 5 4.69 3.81 5.02
C GLY A 5 5.08 4.60 3.77
N VAL A 6 5.64 5.77 3.98
CA VAL A 6 6.10 6.67 2.90
C VAL A 6 7.25 6.10 2.09
N THR A 7 8.09 5.27 2.70
CA THR A 7 9.26 4.65 2.06
C THR A 7 9.04 3.15 1.95
N PRO A 8 8.69 2.63 0.75
CA PRO A 8 8.51 1.20 0.55
C PRO A 8 9.83 0.45 0.69
N LEU A 9 9.80 -0.69 1.37
CA LEU A 9 10.95 -1.61 1.40
C LEU A 9 10.95 -2.43 0.12
N ILE A 10 12.02 -2.34 -0.65
CA ILE A 10 12.29 -3.16 -1.84
C ILE A 10 13.65 -3.84 -1.64
N ILE A 11 13.69 -5.14 -1.83
CA ILE A 11 14.92 -5.93 -1.82
C ILE A 11 15.45 -6.12 -3.25
N ASP A 12 16.76 -6.21 -3.40
CA ASP A 12 17.39 -6.61 -4.67
C ASP A 12 17.10 -8.11 -4.89
N GLY A 13 16.12 -8.42 -5.72
CA GLY A 13 15.64 -9.78 -5.93
C GLY A 13 14.49 -9.84 -6.93
N THR A 14 13.82 -10.97 -7.00
CA THR A 14 12.71 -11.18 -7.92
C THR A 14 11.43 -10.44 -7.49
N LEU A 15 10.51 -10.24 -8.42
CA LEU A 15 9.17 -9.76 -8.09
C LEU A 15 8.50 -10.67 -7.05
N ARG A 16 8.62 -11.99 -7.21
CA ARG A 16 8.11 -12.99 -6.27
C ARG A 16 8.64 -12.74 -4.85
N GLU A 17 9.95 -12.63 -4.70
CA GLU A 17 10.58 -12.38 -3.40
C GLU A 17 10.09 -11.08 -2.76
N ASN A 18 9.95 -10.02 -3.57
CA ASN A 18 9.44 -8.74 -3.09
C ASN A 18 7.97 -8.79 -2.68
N LEU A 19 7.11 -9.49 -3.40
CA LEU A 19 5.69 -9.64 -3.08
C LEU A 19 5.47 -10.47 -1.82
N LEU A 20 6.26 -11.53 -1.64
CA LEU A 20 6.13 -12.47 -0.53
C LEU A 20 6.98 -12.10 0.69
N TYR A 21 7.77 -11.04 0.62
CA TYR A 21 8.66 -10.64 1.71
C TYR A 21 7.88 -10.42 3.01
N GLY A 22 8.32 -11.10 4.07
CA GLY A 22 7.67 -11.05 5.38
C GLY A 22 6.36 -11.84 5.48
N ASN A 23 5.97 -12.58 4.44
CA ASN A 23 4.78 -13.41 4.44
C ASN A 23 5.13 -14.87 4.80
N SER A 24 4.46 -15.42 5.79
CA SER A 24 4.63 -16.81 6.25
C SER A 24 3.64 -17.80 5.64
N LYS A 25 2.78 -17.36 4.71
CA LYS A 25 1.78 -18.24 4.08
C LYS A 25 2.39 -19.05 2.95
N ASP A 26 2.41 -20.37 3.10
CA ASP A 26 3.03 -21.31 2.14
C ASP A 26 2.16 -21.58 0.89
N ASN A 27 0.93 -21.04 0.80
CA ASN A 27 -0.07 -21.43 -0.20
C ASN A 27 -0.44 -20.32 -1.19
N ILE A 28 0.45 -19.35 -1.43
CA ILE A 28 0.18 -18.28 -2.39
C ILE A 28 0.68 -18.73 -3.76
N ASN A 29 -0.25 -18.96 -4.69
CA ASN A 29 0.08 -19.42 -6.02
C ASN A 29 0.39 -18.27 -7.00
N ASP A 30 1.11 -18.59 -8.05
CA ASP A 30 1.53 -17.64 -9.09
C ASP A 30 0.36 -16.92 -9.77
N PRO A 31 -0.73 -17.58 -10.18
CA PRO A 31 -1.88 -16.89 -10.77
C PRO A 31 -2.46 -15.79 -9.88
N PHE A 32 -2.47 -15.99 -8.57
CA PHE A 32 -2.92 -14.95 -7.63
C PHE A 32 -1.96 -13.77 -7.58
N LEU A 33 -0.65 -14.02 -7.51
CA LEU A 33 0.36 -12.96 -7.53
C LEU A 33 0.29 -12.14 -8.81
N ILE A 34 0.17 -12.81 -9.95
CA ILE A 34 0.04 -12.15 -11.27
C ILE A 34 -1.25 -11.32 -11.32
N SER A 35 -2.36 -11.85 -10.80
CA SER A 35 -3.63 -11.11 -10.76
C SER A 35 -3.54 -9.82 -9.93
N MET A 36 -2.77 -9.84 -8.84
CA MET A 36 -2.52 -8.65 -8.03
C MET A 36 -1.66 -7.63 -8.78
N LEU A 37 -0.62 -8.08 -9.48
CA LEU A 37 0.22 -7.21 -10.29
C LEU A 37 -0.57 -6.53 -11.42
N GLN A 38 -1.46 -7.29 -12.09
CA GLN A 38 -2.36 -6.77 -13.12
C GLN A 38 -3.37 -5.77 -12.53
N LYS A 39 -3.99 -6.10 -11.40
CA LYS A 39 -4.97 -5.23 -10.74
C LYS A 39 -4.36 -3.88 -10.33
N PHE A 40 -3.14 -3.90 -9.82
CA PHE A 40 -2.40 -2.68 -9.46
C PHE A 40 -1.71 -2.00 -10.65
N LYS A 41 -1.77 -2.59 -11.84
CA LYS A 41 -1.09 -2.06 -13.04
C LYS A 41 0.37 -1.71 -12.72
N LEU A 42 1.13 -2.69 -12.25
CA LEU A 42 2.51 -2.44 -11.81
C LEU A 42 3.37 -1.94 -12.97
N PHE A 43 3.24 -2.58 -14.15
CA PHE A 43 3.88 -2.17 -15.40
C PHE A 43 2.82 -1.88 -16.45
N ASP A 44 3.19 -1.22 -17.52
CA ASP A 44 2.30 -0.91 -18.65
C ASP A 44 1.90 -2.16 -19.45
N ASP A 45 2.76 -3.19 -19.46
CA ASP A 45 2.48 -4.50 -20.04
C ASP A 45 1.92 -5.46 -18.97
N ASP A 46 0.81 -6.13 -19.28
CA ASP A 46 0.16 -7.09 -18.38
C ASP A 46 0.85 -8.47 -18.35
N ASN A 47 1.94 -8.64 -19.09
CA ASN A 47 2.71 -9.89 -19.11
C ASN A 47 3.78 -9.88 -18.01
N TYR A 48 3.44 -10.40 -16.85
CA TYR A 48 4.32 -10.40 -15.68
C TYR A 48 5.14 -11.68 -15.56
N ASP A 49 6.46 -11.52 -15.47
CA ASP A 49 7.40 -12.56 -15.06
C ASP A 49 7.73 -12.39 -13.57
N LEU A 50 7.32 -13.33 -12.74
CA LEU A 50 7.57 -13.29 -11.30
C LEU A 50 9.06 -13.45 -10.95
N GLU A 51 9.86 -14.00 -11.86
CA GLU A 51 11.31 -14.14 -11.70
C GLU A 51 12.09 -12.90 -12.20
N TYR A 52 11.37 -11.87 -12.68
CA TYR A 52 11.99 -10.61 -13.09
C TYR A 52 12.68 -9.94 -11.89
N ILE A 53 13.95 -9.60 -12.07
CA ILE A 53 14.77 -8.96 -11.01
C ILE A 53 14.46 -7.48 -10.93
N VAL A 54 14.15 -7.04 -9.74
CA VAL A 54 13.85 -5.64 -9.41
C VAL A 54 14.67 -5.14 -8.24
N SER A 55 14.81 -3.83 -8.16
CA SER A 55 15.47 -3.14 -7.05
C SER A 55 14.87 -1.74 -6.88
N ASN A 56 15.28 -1.05 -5.82
CA ASN A 56 14.90 0.36 -5.63
C ASN A 56 15.49 1.31 -6.70
N ARG A 57 16.42 0.82 -7.52
CA ARG A 57 17.02 1.59 -8.62
C ARG A 57 16.29 1.37 -9.95
N THR A 58 15.60 0.24 -10.11
CA THR A 58 14.92 -0.14 -11.36
C THR A 58 13.43 0.16 -11.36
N LEU A 59 12.84 0.35 -10.17
CA LEU A 59 11.42 0.66 -10.01
C LEU A 59 11.20 2.16 -9.76
N SER A 60 10.10 2.69 -10.30
CA SER A 60 9.64 4.03 -9.92
C SER A 60 9.10 4.06 -8.49
N SER A 61 8.98 5.24 -7.89
CA SER A 61 8.39 5.40 -6.56
C SER A 61 6.96 4.85 -6.49
N GLY A 62 6.15 5.10 -7.53
CA GLY A 62 4.79 4.56 -7.64
C GLY A 62 4.76 3.03 -7.73
N GLN A 63 5.65 2.42 -8.50
CA GLN A 63 5.78 0.97 -8.60
C GLN A 63 6.20 0.34 -7.27
N MET A 64 7.17 0.91 -6.59
CA MET A 64 7.60 0.46 -5.25
C MET A 64 6.45 0.53 -4.25
N GLN A 65 5.67 1.60 -4.28
CA GLN A 65 4.52 1.77 -3.40
C GLN A 65 3.42 0.75 -3.70
N LYS A 66 3.13 0.47 -4.98
CA LYS A 66 2.19 -0.58 -5.39
C LYS A 66 2.61 -1.96 -4.84
N ILE A 67 3.89 -2.31 -4.92
CA ILE A 67 4.42 -3.56 -4.33
C ILE A 67 4.18 -3.60 -2.82
N SER A 68 4.39 -2.51 -2.11
CA SER A 68 4.14 -2.42 -0.66
C SER A 68 2.65 -2.66 -0.31
N PHE A 69 1.72 -2.07 -1.07
CA PHE A 69 0.29 -2.32 -0.91
C PHE A 69 -0.09 -3.77 -1.23
N ILE A 70 0.39 -4.31 -2.37
CA ILE A 70 0.13 -5.71 -2.75
C ILE A 70 0.61 -6.66 -1.64
N ARG A 71 1.82 -6.47 -1.13
CA ARG A 71 2.39 -7.26 -0.04
C ARG A 71 1.48 -7.28 1.20
N SER A 72 0.96 -6.12 1.59
CA SER A 72 0.05 -6.01 2.73
C SER A 72 -1.27 -6.71 2.50
N LEU A 73 -1.80 -6.68 1.28
CA LEU A 73 -3.06 -7.36 0.92
C LEU A 73 -2.88 -8.87 0.78
N ILE A 74 -1.73 -9.35 0.30
CA ILE A 74 -1.39 -10.77 0.24
C ILE A 74 -1.34 -11.38 1.65
N ALA A 75 -0.87 -10.62 2.63
CA ALA A 75 -0.80 -11.04 4.03
C ALA A 75 -2.17 -11.23 4.70
N ASP A 76 -3.28 -10.99 3.98
CA ASP A 76 -4.66 -11.13 4.47
C ASP A 76 -4.91 -10.35 5.76
N THR A 77 -4.57 -9.10 5.70
CA THR A 77 -4.60 -8.16 6.82
C THR A 77 -6.02 -7.70 7.09
N GLU A 78 -6.47 -7.76 8.33
CA GLU A 78 -7.76 -7.22 8.78
C GLU A 78 -7.70 -5.72 9.10
N ILE A 79 -6.52 -5.24 9.51
CA ILE A 79 -6.25 -3.84 9.82
C ILE A 79 -5.04 -3.38 9.01
N LEU A 80 -5.19 -2.32 8.24
CA LEU A 80 -4.13 -1.70 7.46
C LEU A 80 -3.81 -0.31 7.98
N LEU A 81 -2.58 -0.12 8.42
CA LEU A 81 -2.06 1.19 8.82
C LEU A 81 -1.37 1.84 7.61
N LEU A 82 -1.85 3.00 7.22
CA LEU A 82 -1.25 3.83 6.18
C LEU A 82 -0.61 5.06 6.83
N ASP A 83 0.68 5.27 6.57
CA ASP A 83 1.41 6.40 7.14
C ASP A 83 2.09 7.19 6.01
N GLU A 84 1.43 8.28 5.60
CA GLU A 84 1.86 9.12 4.46
C GLU A 84 2.13 8.31 3.18
N SER A 85 1.48 7.16 3.04
CA SER A 85 1.78 6.15 2.02
C SER A 85 1.46 6.57 0.59
N THR A 86 0.70 7.64 0.43
CA THR A 86 0.27 8.18 -0.87
C THR A 86 0.86 9.54 -1.22
N SER A 87 1.68 10.12 -0.33
CA SER A 87 2.20 11.48 -0.47
C SER A 87 3.03 11.72 -1.75
N ASN A 88 3.70 10.68 -2.25
CA ASN A 88 4.57 10.74 -3.44
C ASN A 88 3.93 10.11 -4.68
N LEU A 89 2.63 9.82 -4.64
CA LEU A 89 1.91 9.23 -5.76
C LEU A 89 1.21 10.29 -6.61
N ASP A 90 1.20 10.06 -7.93
CA ASP A 90 0.30 10.81 -8.80
C ASP A 90 -1.17 10.47 -8.50
N THR A 91 -2.07 11.33 -8.97
CA THR A 91 -3.50 11.21 -8.69
C THR A 91 -4.10 9.91 -9.25
N GLU A 92 -3.66 9.47 -10.42
CA GLU A 92 -4.16 8.24 -11.05
C GLU A 92 -3.80 7.00 -10.22
N THR A 93 -2.53 6.87 -9.86
CA THR A 93 -2.04 5.77 -9.01
C THR A 93 -2.72 5.76 -7.65
N ARG A 94 -2.87 6.92 -7.03
CA ARG A 94 -3.56 7.04 -5.74
C ARG A 94 -5.01 6.60 -5.80
N ASN A 95 -5.75 7.07 -6.81
CA ASN A 95 -7.16 6.70 -7.00
C ASN A 95 -7.30 5.19 -7.24
N LEU A 96 -6.43 4.61 -8.08
CA LEU A 96 -6.42 3.16 -8.32
C LEU A 96 -6.24 2.37 -7.02
N ILE A 97 -5.28 2.76 -6.18
CA ILE A 97 -5.03 2.09 -4.90
C ILE A 97 -6.26 2.21 -3.99
N PHE A 98 -6.83 3.39 -3.85
CA PHE A 98 -8.01 3.59 -3.00
C PHE A 98 -9.24 2.84 -3.50
N ASP A 99 -9.46 2.74 -4.81
CA ASP A 99 -10.54 1.94 -5.38
C ASP A 99 -10.36 0.45 -5.04
N ILE A 100 -9.13 -0.06 -5.13
CA ILE A 100 -8.83 -1.44 -4.73
C ILE A 100 -9.08 -1.65 -3.23
N LEU A 101 -8.66 -0.71 -2.38
CA LEU A 101 -8.84 -0.81 -0.94
C LEU A 101 -10.32 -0.77 -0.54
N ARG A 102 -11.15 0.03 -1.21
CA ARG A 102 -12.61 0.09 -0.96
C ARG A 102 -13.31 -1.24 -1.22
N GLU A 103 -12.83 -2.04 -2.16
CA GLU A 103 -13.37 -3.37 -2.43
C GLU A 103 -13.08 -4.38 -1.32
N ARG A 104 -12.15 -4.07 -0.43
CA ARG A 104 -11.73 -4.94 0.67
C ARG A 104 -12.53 -4.66 1.93
N LYS A 105 -12.89 -5.72 2.66
CA LYS A 105 -13.52 -5.61 3.99
C LYS A 105 -12.45 -5.56 5.08
N ILE A 106 -11.67 -4.49 5.10
CA ILE A 106 -10.58 -4.25 6.05
C ILE A 106 -10.77 -2.92 6.75
N THR A 107 -10.27 -2.81 7.96
CA THR A 107 -10.19 -1.54 8.68
C THR A 107 -8.93 -0.79 8.23
N ILE A 108 -9.10 0.44 7.78
CA ILE A 108 -7.97 1.28 7.35
C ILE A 108 -7.81 2.43 8.35
N ILE A 109 -6.60 2.58 8.87
CA ILE A 109 -6.19 3.75 9.65
C ILE A 109 -5.16 4.50 8.82
N ASN A 110 -5.55 5.68 8.34
CA ASN A 110 -4.72 6.49 7.45
C ASN A 110 -4.22 7.75 8.18
N SER A 111 -2.92 7.84 8.38
CA SER A 111 -2.23 9.07 8.81
C SER A 111 -1.83 9.86 7.58
N THR A 112 -2.40 11.04 7.40
CA THR A 112 -2.13 11.89 6.23
C THR A 112 -2.27 13.36 6.58
N HIS A 113 -1.54 14.21 5.87
CA HIS A 113 -1.73 15.66 5.89
C HIS A 113 -2.84 16.13 4.95
N ASN A 114 -3.27 15.28 4.02
CA ASN A 114 -4.32 15.57 3.05
C ASN A 114 -5.54 14.66 3.25
N HIS A 115 -6.44 15.07 4.14
CA HIS A 115 -7.64 14.31 4.49
C HIS A 115 -8.70 14.27 3.38
N GLU A 116 -8.60 15.10 2.36
CA GLU A 116 -9.56 15.13 1.23
C GLU A 116 -9.28 14.06 0.17
N GLU A 117 -8.14 13.39 0.25
CA GLU A 117 -7.73 12.39 -0.75
C GLU A 117 -8.52 11.08 -0.67
N PHE A 118 -9.14 10.80 0.46
CA PHE A 118 -9.78 9.52 0.74
C PHE A 118 -11.11 9.71 1.47
N GLU A 119 -12.16 9.01 1.05
CA GLU A 119 -13.40 8.93 1.80
C GLU A 119 -13.18 8.16 3.10
N TYR A 120 -13.64 8.68 4.21
CA TYR A 120 -13.45 8.11 5.53
C TYR A 120 -14.76 8.11 6.33
N ASP A 121 -14.91 7.13 7.20
CA ASP A 121 -16.04 7.05 8.13
C ASP A 121 -15.83 7.98 9.32
N GLU A 122 -14.59 8.10 9.79
CA GLU A 122 -14.21 8.94 10.92
C GLU A 122 -12.93 9.72 10.66
N HIS A 123 -12.90 10.97 11.13
CA HIS A 123 -11.72 11.83 11.06
C HIS A 123 -11.30 12.28 12.47
N ILE A 124 -10.05 11.96 12.83
CA ILE A 124 -9.44 12.38 14.08
C ILE A 124 -8.32 13.36 13.77
N LYS A 125 -8.46 14.58 14.26
CA LYS A 125 -7.43 15.61 14.16
C LYS A 125 -6.54 15.58 15.39
N ILE A 126 -5.22 15.60 15.20
CA ILE A 126 -4.25 15.74 16.27
C ILE A 126 -3.79 17.18 16.32
N GLU A 127 -4.05 17.86 17.43
CA GLU A 127 -3.63 19.24 17.67
C GLU A 127 -2.60 19.29 18.81
N TYR A 128 -1.68 20.24 18.75
CA TYR A 128 -0.72 20.51 19.84
C TYR A 128 -1.19 21.73 20.62
N LYS A 129 -1.59 21.52 21.88
CA LYS A 129 -2.07 22.58 22.76
C LYS A 129 -1.40 22.46 24.14
N ASN A 130 -0.87 23.58 24.65
CA ASN A 130 -0.23 23.64 25.97
C ASN A 130 0.77 22.49 26.21
N GLU A 131 1.68 22.30 25.26
CA GLU A 131 2.72 21.25 25.28
C GLU A 131 2.19 19.80 25.31
N LYS A 132 0.91 19.59 25.00
CA LYS A 132 0.26 18.28 24.94
C LYS A 132 -0.38 18.03 23.58
N ARG A 133 -0.36 16.77 23.14
CA ARG A 133 -1.13 16.33 21.97
C ARG A 133 -2.58 16.10 22.38
N VAL A 134 -3.49 16.72 21.67
CA VAL A 134 -4.94 16.59 21.87
C VAL A 134 -5.55 15.94 20.62
N PHE A 135 -6.29 14.87 20.84
CA PHE A 135 -7.04 14.19 19.78
C PHE A 135 -8.46 14.76 19.76
N LYS A 136 -8.89 15.19 18.59
CA LYS A 136 -10.23 15.74 18.38
C LYS A 136 -10.93 15.01 17.24
N LYS A 137 -12.08 14.40 17.52
CA LYS A 137 -12.95 13.89 16.46
C LYS A 137 -13.54 15.09 15.70
N VAL A 138 -13.40 15.07 14.38
CA VAL A 138 -14.01 16.06 13.49
C VAL A 138 -15.39 15.53 13.09
N LEU A 139 -16.39 16.33 13.33
CA LEU A 139 -17.78 16.01 13.00
C LEU A 139 -18.10 16.44 11.57
#